data_73f4a69e169409fa586c9cf1d74df11d
#
_entry.id   73f4a69e169409fa586c9cf1d74df11d
#
_cell.length_a   1.000
_cell.length_b   1.000
_cell.length_c   1.000
_cell.angle_alpha   90.00
_cell.angle_beta   90.00
_cell.angle_gamma   90.00
#
_symmetry.space_group_name_H-M   'P 1'
#
loop_
_entity.id
_entity.type
_entity.pdbx_description
1 polymer ?
#
loop_
_entity_poly.entity_id
_entity_poly.type
_entity_poly.pdbx_seq_one_letter_code
_entity_poly.pdbx_strand_id
1 'polypeptide(L)'
;QNKLAVSFHFQGTNPIQYDLNMVETYYKLGVRHMLMAYNTKNAIGDGCYELGDGGLSRLGVRLIEEMNRVGMIADGSHTGYRTTMEMFEVSKDPVIFSHSNPHAICEHSRNIRDDQIQACAASGGVIGITGVSLFLGDHQASTNSVINNIKYISDLVGPQHVGLGLDYIVDQQALAQKI
;
A
#
# COMPACT_ATOMS: atom_id res chain seq x y z
N GLN A 1 -24.53 3.59 14.10
CA GLN A 1 -24.96 2.44 13.31
C GLN A 1 -24.01 1.29 13.60
N ASN A 2 -24.48 0.23 14.31
CA ASN A 2 -23.69 -0.97 14.62
C ASN A 2 -23.60 -1.88 13.37
N LYS A 3 -22.84 -1.46 12.36
CA LYS A 3 -22.65 -2.23 11.12
C LYS A 3 -21.15 -2.31 10.80
N LEU A 4 -20.69 -3.50 10.41
CA LEU A 4 -19.37 -3.71 9.81
C LEU A 4 -19.45 -3.40 8.31
N ALA A 5 -18.55 -2.56 7.81
CA ALA A 5 -18.34 -2.38 6.39
C ALA A 5 -17.24 -3.34 5.92
N VAL A 6 -17.46 -4.01 4.80
CA VAL A 6 -16.49 -4.91 4.17
C VAL A 6 -16.27 -4.45 2.74
N SER A 7 -15.01 -4.39 2.32
CA SER A 7 -14.62 -4.11 0.95
C SER A 7 -13.58 -5.14 0.47
N PHE A 8 -13.50 -5.31 -0.84
CA PHE A 8 -12.45 -6.12 -1.47
C PHE A 8 -11.32 -5.21 -1.96
N HIS A 9 -10.12 -5.77 -2.06
CA HIS A 9 -9.00 -5.10 -2.70
C HIS A 9 -8.19 -6.08 -3.57
N PHE A 10 -7.39 -5.53 -4.47
CA PHE A 10 -6.40 -6.28 -5.23
C PHE A 10 -4.99 -5.92 -4.78
N GLN A 11 -4.16 -6.94 -4.52
CA GLN A 11 -2.74 -6.76 -4.24
C GLN A 11 -1.89 -6.70 -5.53
N GLY A 12 -2.40 -6.01 -6.54
CA GLY A 12 -1.73 -5.81 -7.81
C GLY A 12 -2.70 -5.56 -8.95
N THR A 13 -2.18 -5.14 -10.10
CA THR A 13 -2.96 -4.70 -11.25
C THR A 13 -3.19 -5.80 -12.29
N ASN A 14 -2.69 -7.02 -12.07
CA ASN A 14 -2.85 -8.13 -13.00
C ASN A 14 -4.32 -8.41 -13.41
N PRO A 15 -5.33 -8.27 -12.53
CA PRO A 15 -6.72 -8.51 -12.91
C PRO A 15 -7.26 -7.58 -14.00
N ILE A 16 -6.69 -6.38 -14.17
CA ILE A 16 -7.15 -5.44 -15.21
C ILE A 16 -6.52 -5.69 -16.59
N GLN A 17 -5.44 -6.47 -16.70
CA GLN A 17 -4.81 -6.92 -17.97
C GLN A 17 -4.66 -5.81 -19.02
N TYR A 18 -4.23 -4.61 -18.66
CA TYR A 18 -4.11 -3.43 -19.55
C TYR A 18 -5.44 -2.79 -20.01
N ASP A 19 -6.60 -3.34 -19.65
CA ASP A 19 -7.91 -2.76 -19.97
C ASP A 19 -8.43 -1.93 -18.80
N LEU A 20 -8.29 -0.61 -18.92
CA LEU A 20 -8.72 0.32 -17.88
C LEU A 20 -10.25 0.31 -17.64
N ASN A 21 -11.07 -0.18 -18.58
CA ASN A 21 -12.51 -0.32 -18.36
C ASN A 21 -12.84 -1.34 -17.27
N MET A 22 -11.90 -2.26 -16.98
CA MET A 22 -12.05 -3.23 -15.90
C MET A 22 -12.04 -2.59 -14.51
N VAL A 23 -11.47 -1.41 -14.34
CA VAL A 23 -11.45 -0.67 -13.07
C VAL A 23 -12.89 -0.40 -12.60
N GLU A 24 -13.72 0.18 -13.47
CA GLU A 24 -15.12 0.45 -13.14
C GLU A 24 -15.90 -0.86 -12.89
N THR A 25 -15.64 -1.91 -13.65
CA THR A 25 -16.27 -3.22 -13.47
C THR A 25 -15.98 -3.77 -12.07
N TYR A 26 -14.70 -3.79 -11.68
CA TYR A 26 -14.31 -4.27 -10.34
C TYR A 26 -14.81 -3.36 -9.21
N TYR A 27 -14.84 -2.05 -9.43
CA TYR A 27 -15.44 -1.13 -8.47
C TYR A 27 -16.92 -1.46 -8.23
N LYS A 28 -17.70 -1.71 -9.28
CA LYS A 28 -19.10 -2.14 -9.17
C LYS A 28 -19.27 -3.51 -8.48
N LEU A 29 -18.26 -4.38 -8.57
CA LEU A 29 -18.22 -5.67 -7.87
C LEU A 29 -17.76 -5.57 -6.39
N GLY A 30 -17.41 -4.36 -5.91
CA GLY A 30 -17.09 -4.14 -4.50
C GLY A 30 -15.60 -3.97 -4.18
N VAL A 31 -14.71 -3.98 -5.18
CA VAL A 31 -13.30 -3.61 -4.98
C VAL A 31 -13.22 -2.11 -4.71
N ARG A 32 -12.47 -1.71 -3.67
CA ARG A 32 -12.38 -0.30 -3.24
C ARG A 32 -10.97 0.28 -3.29
N HIS A 33 -9.95 -0.57 -3.24
CA HIS A 33 -8.56 -0.14 -3.45
C HIS A 33 -7.76 -1.21 -4.19
N MET A 34 -6.67 -0.78 -4.85
CA MET A 34 -5.81 -1.66 -5.64
C MET A 34 -4.36 -1.19 -5.55
N LEU A 35 -3.44 -2.13 -5.28
CA LEU A 35 -2.00 -1.89 -5.30
C LEU A 35 -1.52 -1.71 -6.75
N MET A 36 -0.57 -0.80 -6.94
CA MET A 36 -0.01 -0.55 -8.28
C MET A 36 0.94 -1.66 -8.71
N ALA A 37 1.83 -2.10 -7.82
CA ALA A 37 2.77 -3.20 -8.10
C ALA A 37 2.92 -4.10 -6.86
N TYR A 38 3.14 -5.40 -7.05
CA TYR A 38 3.41 -6.34 -5.96
C TYR A 38 4.87 -6.79 -6.02
N ASN A 39 5.71 -6.19 -5.19
CA ASN A 39 7.16 -6.44 -5.02
C ASN A 39 8.02 -6.20 -6.26
N THR A 40 7.61 -6.67 -7.41
CA THR A 40 8.37 -6.59 -8.67
C THR A 40 7.65 -5.71 -9.69
N LYS A 41 8.38 -5.33 -10.73
CA LYS A 41 7.89 -4.52 -11.84
C LYS A 41 6.71 -5.18 -12.56
N ASN A 42 5.73 -4.35 -12.91
CA ASN A 42 4.67 -4.71 -13.85
C ASN A 42 4.46 -3.60 -14.91
N ALA A 43 3.37 -3.66 -15.65
CA ALA A 43 3.09 -2.66 -16.69
C ALA A 43 2.74 -1.26 -16.14
N ILE A 44 2.45 -1.14 -14.86
CA ILE A 44 1.99 0.11 -14.21
C ILE A 44 3.17 0.87 -13.61
N GLY A 45 4.08 0.15 -12.94
CA GLY A 45 5.24 0.74 -12.28
C GLY A 45 6.12 -0.31 -11.63
N ASP A 46 7.10 0.13 -10.89
CA ASP A 46 8.07 -0.73 -10.25
C ASP A 46 7.66 -1.08 -8.82
N GLY A 47 7.96 -2.31 -8.41
CA GLY A 47 7.76 -2.79 -7.06
C GLY A 47 8.95 -2.49 -6.15
N CYS A 48 8.77 -2.68 -4.85
CA CYS A 48 9.76 -2.33 -3.83
C CYS A 48 11.03 -3.21 -3.84
N TYR A 49 11.04 -4.33 -4.57
CA TYR A 49 12.21 -5.22 -4.67
C TYR A 49 12.99 -5.03 -5.98
N GLU A 50 12.57 -4.11 -6.84
CA GLU A 50 13.35 -3.80 -8.03
C GLU A 50 14.69 -3.12 -7.65
N LEU A 51 15.76 -3.49 -8.37
CA LEU A 51 17.10 -2.89 -8.17
C LEU A 51 17.16 -1.43 -8.61
N GLY A 52 16.31 -1.04 -9.55
CA GLY A 52 16.16 0.32 -10.03
C GLY A 52 14.68 0.65 -10.16
N ASP A 53 14.25 1.74 -9.53
CA ASP A 53 12.87 2.19 -9.58
C ASP A 53 12.70 3.25 -10.69
N GLY A 54 12.07 2.84 -11.79
CA GLY A 54 11.79 3.68 -12.95
C GLY A 54 10.57 4.58 -12.80
N GLY A 55 9.79 4.40 -11.73
CA GLY A 55 8.55 5.15 -11.48
C GLY A 55 7.34 4.60 -12.23
N LEU A 56 6.30 5.42 -12.35
CA LEU A 56 5.07 5.07 -13.06
C LEU A 56 5.28 5.01 -14.58
N SER A 57 4.66 4.02 -15.20
CA SER A 57 4.52 4.02 -16.66
C SER A 57 3.41 4.99 -17.10
N ARG A 58 3.34 5.29 -18.41
CA ARG A 58 2.21 6.05 -18.96
C ARG A 58 0.85 5.36 -18.71
N LEU A 59 0.84 4.03 -18.69
CA LEU A 59 -0.36 3.27 -18.35
C LEU A 59 -0.69 3.42 -16.86
N GLY A 60 0.33 3.46 -16.00
CA GLY A 60 0.17 3.71 -14.56
C GLY A 60 -0.48 5.05 -14.25
N VAL A 61 -0.04 6.12 -14.93
CA VAL A 61 -0.66 7.44 -14.82
C VAL A 61 -2.15 7.37 -15.19
N ARG A 62 -2.49 6.80 -16.35
CA ARG A 62 -3.88 6.65 -16.79
C ARG A 62 -4.72 5.77 -15.88
N LEU A 63 -4.09 4.74 -15.29
CA LEU A 63 -4.78 3.89 -14.32
C LEU A 63 -5.20 4.67 -13.07
N ILE A 64 -4.30 5.49 -12.51
CA ILE A 64 -4.61 6.33 -11.35
C ILE A 64 -5.71 7.34 -11.68
N GLU A 65 -5.65 7.97 -12.85
CA GLU A 65 -6.71 8.87 -13.32
C GLU A 65 -8.08 8.15 -13.40
N GLU A 66 -8.09 6.92 -13.92
CA GLU A 66 -9.33 6.13 -14.00
C GLU A 66 -9.79 5.66 -12.63
N MET A 67 -8.89 5.30 -11.71
CA MET A 67 -9.22 4.98 -10.33
C MET A 67 -9.86 6.17 -9.62
N ASN A 68 -9.29 7.38 -9.77
CA ASN A 68 -9.90 8.60 -9.24
C ASN A 68 -11.29 8.85 -9.85
N ARG A 69 -11.47 8.66 -11.17
CA ARG A 69 -12.76 8.83 -11.83
C ARG A 69 -13.87 7.97 -11.24
N VAL A 70 -13.57 6.72 -10.90
CA VAL A 70 -14.56 5.78 -10.35
C VAL A 70 -14.66 5.81 -8.84
N GLY A 71 -13.72 6.45 -8.13
CA GLY A 71 -13.64 6.46 -6.67
C GLY A 71 -12.94 5.25 -6.08
N MET A 72 -12.06 4.56 -6.84
CA MET A 72 -11.20 3.49 -6.33
C MET A 72 -9.90 4.09 -5.81
N ILE A 73 -9.50 3.71 -4.60
CA ILE A 73 -8.31 4.24 -3.92
C ILE A 73 -7.05 3.55 -4.46
N ALA A 74 -6.03 4.35 -4.80
CA ALA A 74 -4.71 3.85 -5.15
C ALA A 74 -3.92 3.49 -3.88
N ASP A 75 -3.27 2.32 -3.89
CA ASP A 75 -2.53 1.77 -2.75
C ASP A 75 -1.06 1.58 -3.12
N GLY A 76 -0.17 2.20 -2.35
CA GLY A 76 1.29 2.17 -2.55
C GLY A 76 2.01 1.02 -1.86
N SER A 77 1.32 0.16 -1.08
CA SER A 77 1.97 -0.99 -0.45
C SER A 77 2.64 -1.88 -1.51
N HIS A 78 3.81 -2.46 -1.20
CA HIS A 78 4.64 -3.26 -2.13
C HIS A 78 5.24 -2.51 -3.33
N THR A 79 4.87 -1.26 -3.53
CA THR A 79 5.28 -0.44 -4.68
C THR A 79 6.61 0.26 -4.40
N GLY A 80 7.41 0.49 -5.43
CA GLY A 80 8.71 1.15 -5.31
C GLY A 80 8.63 2.59 -4.82
N TYR A 81 9.73 3.10 -4.27
CA TYR A 81 9.80 4.45 -3.69
C TYR A 81 9.41 5.54 -4.71
N ARG A 82 10.09 5.56 -5.87
CA ARG A 82 9.83 6.57 -6.91
C ARG A 82 8.41 6.42 -7.46
N THR A 83 7.99 5.18 -7.70
CA THR A 83 6.64 4.90 -8.19
C THR A 83 5.59 5.44 -7.23
N THR A 84 5.75 5.25 -5.90
CA THR A 84 4.81 5.79 -4.91
C THR A 84 4.83 7.31 -4.83
N MET A 85 6.00 7.95 -4.93
CA MET A 85 6.08 9.41 -4.92
C MET A 85 5.37 10.01 -6.15
N GLU A 86 5.57 9.42 -7.33
CA GLU A 86 4.84 9.82 -8.55
C GLU A 86 3.32 9.55 -8.45
N MET A 87 2.88 8.52 -7.69
CA MET A 87 1.45 8.31 -7.40
C MET A 87 0.84 9.51 -6.66
N PHE A 88 1.54 10.07 -5.66
CA PHE A 88 1.08 11.25 -4.93
C PHE A 88 1.00 12.50 -5.82
N GLU A 89 1.87 12.62 -6.82
CA GLU A 89 1.85 13.74 -7.78
C GLU A 89 0.67 13.64 -8.76
N VAL A 90 0.31 12.42 -9.17
CA VAL A 90 -0.72 12.16 -10.19
C VAL A 90 -2.12 12.09 -9.60
N SER A 91 -2.26 11.48 -8.41
CA SER A 91 -3.58 11.25 -7.81
C SER A 91 -4.21 12.54 -7.31
N LYS A 92 -5.50 12.71 -7.61
CA LYS A 92 -6.33 13.81 -7.08
C LYS A 92 -7.05 13.41 -5.79
N ASP A 93 -7.13 12.10 -5.53
CA ASP A 93 -7.75 11.52 -4.35
C ASP A 93 -6.67 10.98 -3.42
N PRO A 94 -6.98 10.74 -2.13
CA PRO A 94 -6.05 10.17 -1.18
C PRO A 94 -5.42 8.86 -1.69
N VAL A 95 -4.10 8.73 -1.55
CA VAL A 95 -3.35 7.49 -1.76
C VAL A 95 -3.06 6.89 -0.39
N ILE A 96 -3.19 5.58 -0.26
CA ILE A 96 -2.97 4.88 1.01
C ILE A 96 -1.76 3.94 0.94
N PHE A 97 -1.28 3.54 2.11
CA PHE A 97 -0.52 2.31 2.29
C PHE A 97 -1.36 1.36 3.15
N SER A 98 -1.99 0.37 2.54
CA SER A 98 -2.89 -0.54 3.25
C SER A 98 -2.16 -1.38 4.31
N HIS A 99 -0.86 -1.70 4.08
CA HIS A 99 -0.03 -2.49 4.99
C HIS A 99 1.47 -2.22 4.78
N SER A 100 2.02 -1.24 5.53
CA SER A 100 3.43 -0.85 5.47
C SER A 100 3.91 -0.32 6.82
N ASN A 101 5.22 -0.45 7.09
CA ASN A 101 5.84 0.02 8.32
C ASN A 101 6.88 1.10 8.02
N PRO A 102 7.31 1.91 9.02
CA PRO A 102 8.37 2.90 8.84
C PRO A 102 9.74 2.26 8.60
N HIS A 103 10.41 2.67 7.54
CA HIS A 103 11.79 2.28 7.23
C HIS A 103 12.76 2.72 8.34
N ALA A 104 12.49 3.82 9.01
CA ALA A 104 13.30 4.32 10.13
C ALA A 104 13.32 3.39 11.35
N ILE A 105 12.28 2.55 11.54
CA ILE A 105 12.25 1.54 12.60
C ILE A 105 12.94 0.25 12.14
N CYS A 106 12.69 -0.16 10.89
CA CYS A 106 13.27 -1.36 10.32
C CYS A 106 13.67 -1.10 8.88
N GLU A 107 14.98 -1.06 8.62
CA GLU A 107 15.52 -0.87 7.27
C GLU A 107 15.23 -2.08 6.39
N HIS A 108 14.16 -1.96 5.63
CA HIS A 108 13.70 -3.00 4.69
C HIS A 108 13.05 -2.34 3.48
N SER A 109 13.23 -2.91 2.28
CA SER A 109 12.68 -2.36 1.03
C SER A 109 11.15 -2.33 0.98
N ARG A 110 10.49 -3.17 1.78
CA ARG A 110 9.02 -3.19 1.95
C ARG A 110 8.50 -2.04 2.81
N ASN A 111 9.37 -1.41 3.61
CA ASN A 111 9.02 -0.34 4.52
C ASN A 111 9.15 1.02 3.84
N ILE A 112 8.32 1.96 4.27
CA ILE A 112 8.18 3.29 3.66
C ILE A 112 9.01 4.34 4.42
N ARG A 113 9.56 5.28 3.69
CA ARG A 113 10.37 6.37 4.23
C ARG A 113 9.49 7.49 4.77
N ASP A 114 10.08 8.39 5.57
CA ASP A 114 9.36 9.49 6.22
C ASP A 114 8.72 10.44 5.20
N ASP A 115 9.36 10.69 4.08
CA ASP A 115 8.82 11.53 3.01
C ASP A 115 7.59 10.88 2.32
N GLN A 116 7.58 9.54 2.17
CA GLN A 116 6.39 8.81 1.71
C GLN A 116 5.25 8.87 2.74
N ILE A 117 5.58 8.74 4.05
CA ILE A 117 4.61 8.87 5.15
C ILE A 117 3.99 10.27 5.14
N GLN A 118 4.81 11.31 5.00
CA GLN A 118 4.36 12.70 4.94
C GLN A 118 3.52 12.98 3.68
N ALA A 119 3.93 12.46 2.52
CA ALA A 119 3.16 12.60 1.28
C ALA A 119 1.80 11.91 1.37
N CYS A 120 1.75 10.70 1.95
CA CYS A 120 0.49 9.99 2.22
C CYS A 120 -0.44 10.82 3.10
N ALA A 121 0.05 11.35 4.21
CA ALA A 121 -0.73 12.19 5.11
C ALA A 121 -1.21 13.49 4.42
N ALA A 122 -0.33 14.14 3.65
CA ALA A 122 -0.67 15.35 2.90
C ALA A 122 -1.77 15.10 1.85
N SER A 123 -1.83 13.91 1.26
CA SER A 123 -2.92 13.51 0.35
C SER A 123 -4.24 13.21 1.08
N GLY A 124 -4.25 13.16 2.42
CA GLY A 124 -5.40 12.71 3.22
C GLY A 124 -5.47 11.19 3.39
N GLY A 125 -4.41 10.47 3.03
CA GLY A 125 -4.32 9.01 3.10
C GLY A 125 -4.11 8.47 4.51
N VAL A 126 -4.13 7.14 4.62
CA VAL A 126 -3.92 6.36 5.85
C VAL A 126 -2.87 5.29 5.61
N ILE A 127 -2.08 5.00 6.62
CA ILE A 127 -1.04 3.97 6.62
C ILE A 127 -1.47 2.87 7.59
N GLY A 128 -1.77 1.68 7.06
CA GLY A 128 -2.04 0.49 7.83
C GLY A 128 -0.73 -0.16 8.29
N ILE A 129 -0.53 -0.32 9.59
CA ILE A 129 0.65 -1.00 10.15
C ILE A 129 0.54 -2.49 9.90
N THR A 130 1.54 -3.08 9.21
CA THR A 130 1.59 -4.52 9.00
C THR A 130 2.15 -5.26 10.21
N GLY A 131 1.57 -6.44 10.49
CA GLY A 131 1.99 -7.32 11.58
C GLY A 131 3.09 -8.33 11.20
N VAL A 132 3.62 -8.27 9.98
CA VAL A 132 4.65 -9.19 9.50
C VAL A 132 5.98 -8.93 10.22
N SER A 133 6.49 -9.92 10.93
CA SER A 133 7.67 -9.80 11.81
C SER A 133 8.91 -9.23 11.09
N LEU A 134 9.12 -9.63 9.84
CA LEU A 134 10.24 -9.20 9.01
C LEU A 134 10.28 -7.67 8.80
N PHE A 135 9.12 -7.01 8.82
CA PHE A 135 8.98 -5.57 8.56
C PHE A 135 8.82 -4.74 9.83
N LEU A 136 8.59 -5.40 10.98
CA LEU A 136 8.38 -4.74 12.27
C LEU A 136 9.68 -4.37 13.01
N GLY A 137 10.82 -4.92 12.58
CA GLY A 137 12.07 -4.84 13.35
C GLY A 137 12.07 -5.73 14.59
N ASP A 138 11.16 -6.70 14.65
CA ASP A 138 11.01 -7.64 15.77
C ASP A 138 10.59 -9.02 15.24
N HIS A 139 11.49 -9.99 15.36
CA HIS A 139 11.26 -11.35 14.86
C HIS A 139 10.09 -12.08 15.53
N GLN A 140 9.65 -11.63 16.72
CA GLN A 140 8.52 -12.22 17.44
C GLN A 140 7.19 -11.57 17.09
N ALA A 141 7.18 -10.49 16.30
CA ALA A 141 5.99 -9.70 15.96
C ALA A 141 5.14 -9.36 17.21
N SER A 142 5.81 -8.85 18.26
CA SER A 142 5.16 -8.55 19.52
C SER A 142 4.16 -7.39 19.37
N THR A 143 3.17 -7.35 20.25
CA THR A 143 2.23 -6.21 20.33
C THR A 143 2.98 -4.90 20.55
N ASN A 144 4.07 -4.90 21.29
CA ASN A 144 4.88 -3.70 21.53
C ASN A 144 5.54 -3.18 20.24
N SER A 145 6.02 -4.06 19.37
CA SER A 145 6.58 -3.65 18.08
C SER A 145 5.54 -3.00 17.18
N VAL A 146 4.32 -3.55 17.13
CA VAL A 146 3.19 -2.92 16.41
C VAL A 146 2.87 -1.54 16.99
N ILE A 147 2.78 -1.42 18.32
CA ILE A 147 2.52 -0.14 19.02
C ILE A 147 3.62 0.89 18.72
N ASN A 148 4.90 0.48 18.69
CA ASN A 148 6.02 1.37 18.38
C ASN A 148 5.92 1.92 16.93
N ASN A 149 5.54 1.10 15.97
CA ASN A 149 5.32 1.53 14.59
C ASN A 149 4.14 2.51 14.48
N ILE A 150 3.02 2.23 15.17
CA ILE A 150 1.85 3.13 15.26
C ILE A 150 2.29 4.48 15.85
N LYS A 151 3.01 4.45 16.98
CA LYS A 151 3.47 5.65 17.66
C LYS A 151 4.37 6.49 16.76
N TYR A 152 5.34 5.86 16.08
CA TYR A 152 6.25 6.57 15.18
C TYR A 152 5.51 7.38 14.11
N ILE A 153 4.56 6.74 13.40
CA ILE A 153 3.78 7.44 12.38
C ILE A 153 2.86 8.49 13.00
N SER A 154 2.24 8.18 14.14
CA SER A 154 1.38 9.14 14.85
C SER A 154 2.14 10.39 15.31
N ASP A 155 3.37 10.22 15.79
CA ASP A 155 4.24 11.33 16.21
C ASP A 155 4.69 12.17 14.98
N LEU A 156 4.85 11.53 13.80
CA LEU A 156 5.33 12.20 12.59
C LEU A 156 4.22 12.98 11.87
N VAL A 157 3.03 12.40 11.72
CA VAL A 157 1.95 12.96 10.86
C VAL A 157 0.58 13.04 11.53
N GLY A 158 0.43 12.55 12.74
CA GLY A 158 -0.82 12.53 13.48
C GLY A 158 -1.55 11.18 13.43
N PRO A 159 -2.30 10.86 14.52
CA PRO A 159 -2.96 9.56 14.67
C PRO A 159 -4.09 9.30 13.66
N GLN A 160 -4.65 10.35 13.05
CA GLN A 160 -5.71 10.23 12.03
C GLN A 160 -5.21 9.57 10.73
N HIS A 161 -3.89 9.49 10.53
CA HIS A 161 -3.26 8.88 9.36
C HIS A 161 -2.74 7.46 9.62
N VAL A 162 -3.09 6.85 10.76
CA VAL A 162 -2.64 5.50 11.12
C VAL A 162 -3.83 4.55 11.23
N GLY A 163 -3.67 3.38 10.63
CA GLY A 163 -4.61 2.27 10.69
C GLY A 163 -3.91 0.93 11.00
N LEU A 164 -4.68 -0.13 11.07
CA LEU A 164 -4.18 -1.50 11.18
C LEU A 164 -4.34 -2.21 9.84
N GLY A 165 -3.24 -2.68 9.29
CA GLY A 165 -3.17 -3.49 8.08
C GLY A 165 -2.35 -4.74 8.35
N LEU A 166 -2.78 -5.57 9.32
CA LEU A 166 -1.96 -6.61 9.95
C LEU A 166 -1.45 -7.67 8.97
N ASP A 167 -2.03 -7.74 7.79
CA ASP A 167 -1.64 -8.70 6.73
C ASP A 167 -1.69 -10.14 7.27
N TYR A 168 -2.77 -10.43 8.01
CA TYR A 168 -2.93 -11.69 8.71
C TYR A 168 -3.27 -12.82 7.74
N ILE A 169 -2.51 -13.92 7.84
CA ILE A 169 -2.73 -15.14 7.08
C ILE A 169 -2.95 -16.28 8.06
N VAL A 170 -3.98 -17.10 7.80
CA VAL A 170 -4.38 -18.21 8.70
C VAL A 170 -3.27 -19.24 8.87
N ASP A 171 -2.41 -19.42 7.89
CA ASP A 171 -1.28 -20.37 7.94
C ASP A 171 0.03 -19.72 7.47
N GLN A 172 0.65 -18.94 8.37
CA GLN A 172 1.93 -18.28 8.09
C GLN A 172 3.09 -19.28 7.88
N GLN A 173 3.03 -20.48 8.47
CA GLN A 173 4.08 -21.48 8.31
C GLN A 173 4.04 -22.12 6.91
N ALA A 174 2.86 -22.36 6.38
CA ALA A 174 2.71 -22.88 5.02
C ALA A 174 3.13 -21.85 3.96
N LEU A 175 3.00 -20.55 4.23
CA LEU A 175 3.46 -19.49 3.32
C LEU A 175 4.99 -19.37 3.33
N ALA A 176 5.62 -19.39 4.50
CA ALA A 176 7.09 -19.29 4.64
C ALA A 176 7.84 -20.43 3.93
N GLN A 177 7.18 -21.56 3.64
CA GLN A 177 7.76 -22.68 2.88
C GLN A 177 7.61 -22.50 1.35
N LYS A 178 6.87 -21.50 0.88
CA LYS A 178 6.58 -21.25 -0.55
C LYS A 178 7.30 -20.00 -1.10
N ILE A 179 7.99 -19.28 -0.26
CA ILE A 179 8.81 -18.11 -0.58
C ILE A 179 10.29 -18.49 -0.45
#